data_af8a6b642a41903e2e6d14f9232f7743
#
_entry.id   af8a6b642a41903e2e6d14f9232f7743
#
_cell.length_a   1.000
_cell.length_b   1.000
_cell.length_c   1.000
_cell.angle_alpha   90.00
_cell.angle_beta   90.00
_cell.angle_gamma   90.00
#
_symmetry.space_group_name_H-M   'P 1'
#
loop_
_entity.id
_entity.type
_entity.pdbx_description
1 polymer ?
#
loop_
_entity_poly.entity_id
_entity_poly.type
_entity_poly.pdbx_seq_one_letter_code
_entity_poly.pdbx_strand_id
1 'polypeptide(L)'
;MAEIVTETERLHLRDWGEGDADRFYAIMNTPAVMRWLGGVQTPETWDAALQRILGFRRDYGHTFWIVERKDDGKLLGFCGLKRVNSPGTDLTGQFEVGWRFREEAWGKGYAKEAAIAAIDLAFGRFGAPDLLAFTVAGNEGSWGLMERLGMARRA
;
A
#
# COMPACT_ATOMS: atom_id res chain seq x y z
N MET A 1 5.93 -19.53 -6.74
CA MET A 1 6.43 -18.15 -6.87
C MET A 1 5.30 -17.15 -6.93
N ALA A 2 5.44 -16.04 -6.24
CA ALA A 2 4.39 -15.02 -6.25
C ALA A 2 4.34 -14.30 -7.59
N GLU A 3 3.13 -14.11 -8.11
CA GLU A 3 2.92 -13.49 -9.41
C GLU A 3 3.25 -12.00 -9.39
N ILE A 4 3.99 -11.52 -10.40
CA ILE A 4 4.25 -10.10 -10.59
C ILE A 4 2.99 -9.49 -11.23
N VAL A 5 2.41 -8.50 -10.55
CA VAL A 5 1.19 -7.84 -11.00
C VAL A 5 1.53 -6.74 -12.00
N THR A 6 2.55 -5.94 -11.70
CA THR A 6 3.05 -4.91 -12.59
C THR A 6 4.49 -4.58 -12.23
N GLU A 7 5.18 -3.91 -13.13
CA GLU A 7 6.55 -3.46 -12.88
C GLU A 7 6.75 -2.03 -13.34
N THR A 8 7.73 -1.38 -12.73
CA THR A 8 8.18 -0.04 -13.08
C THR A 8 9.65 -0.09 -13.42
N GLU A 9 10.29 1.06 -13.64
CA GLU A 9 11.71 1.12 -13.90
C GLU A 9 12.56 0.40 -12.84
N ARG A 10 12.21 0.61 -11.54
CA ARG A 10 13.03 0.09 -10.42
C ARG A 10 12.34 -0.98 -9.59
N LEU A 11 11.05 -1.23 -9.78
CA LEU A 11 10.23 -1.99 -8.84
C LEU A 11 9.42 -3.08 -9.52
N HIS A 12 9.16 -4.17 -8.76
CA HIS A 12 8.08 -5.11 -9.01
C HIS A 12 7.00 -4.90 -7.95
N LEU A 13 5.74 -4.84 -8.36
CA LEU A 13 4.59 -4.99 -7.48
C LEU A 13 4.06 -6.40 -7.70
N ARG A 14 4.04 -7.22 -6.65
CA ARG A 14 3.72 -8.63 -6.77
C ARG A 14 2.81 -9.11 -5.65
N ASP A 15 2.17 -10.24 -5.88
CA ASP A 15 1.36 -10.89 -4.85
C ASP A 15 2.23 -11.32 -3.67
N TRP A 16 1.60 -11.47 -2.51
CA TRP A 16 2.24 -11.99 -1.31
C TRP A 16 2.61 -13.45 -1.51
N GLY A 17 3.83 -13.80 -1.20
CA GLY A 17 4.34 -15.15 -1.30
C GLY A 17 4.78 -15.69 0.04
N GLU A 18 5.29 -16.92 0.03
CA GLU A 18 5.77 -17.59 1.23
C GLU A 18 6.85 -16.77 1.92
N GLY A 19 6.71 -16.58 3.25
CA GLY A 19 7.67 -15.85 4.06
C GLY A 19 7.54 -14.33 4.03
N ASP A 20 6.74 -13.77 3.13
CA ASP A 20 6.60 -12.31 3.02
C ASP A 20 5.94 -11.70 4.25
N ALA A 21 4.93 -12.36 4.82
CA ALA A 21 4.22 -11.84 5.98
C ALA A 21 5.15 -11.63 7.17
N ASP A 22 6.00 -12.63 7.45
CA ASP A 22 6.95 -12.55 8.56
C ASP A 22 8.02 -11.50 8.31
N ARG A 23 8.54 -11.44 7.09
CA ARG A 23 9.53 -10.43 6.72
C ARG A 23 8.96 -9.03 6.80
N PHE A 24 7.75 -8.85 6.28
CA PHE A 24 7.08 -7.56 6.31
C PHE A 24 6.88 -7.09 7.75
N TYR A 25 6.36 -7.96 8.61
CA TYR A 25 6.18 -7.65 10.03
C TYR A 25 7.49 -7.23 10.69
N ALA A 26 8.55 -8.01 10.47
CA ALA A 26 9.85 -7.74 11.08
C ALA A 26 10.44 -6.40 10.62
N ILE A 27 10.26 -6.05 9.34
CA ILE A 27 10.86 -4.85 8.75
C ILE A 27 10.01 -3.60 9.02
N MET A 28 8.69 -3.71 8.89
CA MET A 28 7.78 -2.56 8.91
C MET A 28 7.26 -2.20 10.29
N ASN A 29 7.34 -3.11 11.26
CA ASN A 29 6.76 -2.89 12.58
C ASN A 29 7.72 -2.12 13.47
N THR A 30 8.04 -0.89 13.08
CA THR A 30 8.92 0.01 13.83
C THR A 30 8.15 1.26 14.23
N PRO A 31 8.58 1.97 15.29
CA PRO A 31 7.91 3.22 15.68
C PRO A 31 7.88 4.25 14.56
N ALA A 32 8.95 4.36 13.75
CA ALA A 32 9.03 5.32 12.65
C ALA A 32 8.01 5.00 11.56
N VAL A 33 7.97 3.76 11.07
CA VAL A 33 7.04 3.36 10.00
C VAL A 33 5.60 3.43 10.48
N MET A 34 5.34 2.99 11.72
CA MET A 34 3.98 2.87 12.25
C MET A 34 3.47 4.13 12.95
N ARG A 35 4.25 5.19 12.99
CA ARG A 35 3.93 6.43 13.72
C ARG A 35 2.50 6.94 13.45
N TRP A 36 2.08 6.94 12.21
CA TRP A 36 0.79 7.49 11.78
C TRP A 36 -0.25 6.39 11.48
N LEU A 37 0.08 5.14 11.82
CA LEU A 37 -0.72 3.96 11.49
C LEU A 37 -1.18 3.20 12.74
N GLY A 38 -1.25 3.90 13.86
CA GLY A 38 -1.68 3.29 15.12
C GLY A 38 -0.56 2.79 16.02
N GLY A 39 0.71 3.04 15.65
CA GLY A 39 1.86 2.56 16.41
C GLY A 39 2.23 1.13 16.09
N VAL A 40 3.26 0.62 16.76
CA VAL A 40 3.70 -0.76 16.53
C VAL A 40 2.57 -1.75 16.83
N GLN A 41 2.52 -2.81 16.04
CA GLN A 41 1.47 -3.82 16.11
C GLN A 41 1.91 -5.02 16.94
N THR A 42 0.96 -5.67 17.59
CA THR A 42 1.16 -7.00 18.18
C THR A 42 1.04 -8.05 17.08
N PRO A 43 1.54 -9.29 17.28
CA PRO A 43 1.35 -10.36 16.32
C PRO A 43 -0.13 -10.57 15.95
N GLU A 44 -1.03 -10.43 16.92
CA GLU A 44 -2.47 -10.62 16.70
C GLU A 44 -3.08 -9.53 15.84
N THR A 45 -2.71 -8.26 16.06
CA THR A 45 -3.21 -7.15 15.24
C THR A 45 -2.62 -7.20 13.84
N TRP A 46 -1.38 -7.62 13.69
CA TRP A 46 -0.77 -7.83 12.38
C TRP A 46 -1.46 -8.96 11.61
N ASP A 47 -1.72 -10.08 12.28
CA ASP A 47 -2.40 -11.19 11.63
C ASP A 47 -3.78 -10.79 11.12
N ALA A 48 -4.55 -10.04 11.91
CA ALA A 48 -5.85 -9.53 11.48
C ALA A 48 -5.73 -8.61 10.27
N ALA A 49 -4.72 -7.73 10.25
CA ALA A 49 -4.46 -6.84 9.11
C ALA A 49 -4.09 -7.64 7.87
N LEU A 50 -3.22 -8.64 8.02
CA LEU A 50 -2.80 -9.50 6.93
C LEU A 50 -3.98 -10.26 6.33
N GLN A 51 -4.87 -10.79 7.16
CA GLN A 51 -6.05 -11.49 6.65
C GLN A 51 -6.94 -10.57 5.82
N ARG A 52 -7.07 -9.29 6.20
CA ARG A 52 -7.80 -8.32 5.38
C ARG A 52 -7.09 -8.07 4.04
N ILE A 53 -5.77 -7.92 4.06
CA ILE A 53 -4.97 -7.71 2.83
C ILE A 53 -5.15 -8.89 1.87
N LEU A 54 -5.00 -10.11 2.37
CA LEU A 54 -5.16 -11.31 1.54
C LEU A 54 -6.62 -11.48 1.08
N GLY A 55 -7.57 -11.07 1.93
CA GLY A 55 -8.99 -11.10 1.60
C GLY A 55 -9.37 -10.20 0.43
N PHE A 56 -8.81 -9.00 0.35
CA PHE A 56 -9.04 -8.12 -0.79
C PHE A 56 -8.59 -8.76 -2.10
N ARG A 57 -7.43 -9.42 -2.09
CA ARG A 57 -6.93 -10.15 -3.27
C ARG A 57 -7.89 -11.25 -3.70
N ARG A 58 -8.40 -12.02 -2.75
CA ARG A 58 -9.35 -13.11 -3.00
C ARG A 58 -10.66 -12.58 -3.55
N ASP A 59 -11.20 -11.50 -2.95
CA ASP A 59 -12.56 -11.04 -3.23
C ASP A 59 -12.64 -10.08 -4.43
N TYR A 60 -11.57 -9.30 -4.69
CA TYR A 60 -11.59 -8.25 -5.72
C TYR A 60 -10.50 -8.41 -6.78
N GLY A 61 -9.55 -9.30 -6.59
CA GLY A 61 -8.43 -9.46 -7.51
C GLY A 61 -7.32 -8.43 -7.35
N HIS A 62 -7.45 -7.51 -6.42
CA HIS A 62 -6.42 -6.52 -6.09
C HIS A 62 -6.28 -6.38 -4.58
N THR A 63 -5.14 -5.86 -4.15
CA THR A 63 -4.83 -5.63 -2.75
C THR A 63 -3.63 -4.67 -2.64
N PHE A 64 -3.12 -4.49 -1.43
CA PHE A 64 -1.80 -3.89 -1.25
C PHE A 64 -0.75 -4.95 -1.56
N TRP A 65 -0.04 -4.77 -2.68
CA TRP A 65 0.94 -5.73 -3.16
C TRP A 65 2.32 -5.48 -2.54
N ILE A 66 3.12 -6.53 -2.45
CA ILE A 66 4.53 -6.39 -2.06
C ILE A 66 5.26 -5.56 -3.11
N VAL A 67 6.03 -4.59 -2.65
CA VAL A 67 6.94 -3.80 -3.50
C VAL A 67 8.36 -4.31 -3.28
N GLU A 68 8.95 -4.77 -4.36
CA GLU A 68 10.29 -5.35 -4.36
C GLU A 68 11.19 -4.57 -5.32
N ARG A 69 12.39 -4.25 -4.86
CA ARG A 69 13.35 -3.56 -5.72
C ARG A 69 13.99 -4.54 -6.68
N LYS A 70 14.02 -4.19 -7.97
CA LYS A 70 14.53 -5.07 -9.03
C LYS A 70 15.99 -5.42 -8.86
N ASP A 71 16.82 -4.46 -8.47
CA ASP A 71 18.27 -4.62 -8.45
C ASP A 71 18.73 -5.75 -7.52
N ASP A 72 18.12 -5.88 -6.36
CA ASP A 72 18.58 -6.80 -5.32
C ASP A 72 17.47 -7.64 -4.70
N GLY A 73 16.23 -7.51 -5.16
CA GLY A 73 15.10 -8.26 -4.63
C GLY A 73 14.67 -7.81 -3.23
N LYS A 74 15.12 -6.64 -2.78
CA LYS A 74 14.82 -6.17 -1.43
C LYS A 74 13.35 -5.78 -1.28
N LEU A 75 12.71 -6.29 -0.22
CA LEU A 75 11.35 -5.93 0.11
C LEU A 75 11.33 -4.51 0.66
N LEU A 76 10.69 -3.58 -0.07
CA LEU A 76 10.64 -2.17 0.32
C LEU A 76 9.40 -1.81 1.12
N GLY A 77 8.29 -2.52 0.90
CA GLY A 77 7.03 -2.24 1.55
C GLY A 77 5.86 -2.82 0.81
N PHE A 78 4.70 -2.17 0.92
CA PHE A 78 3.56 -2.50 0.08
C PHE A 78 3.00 -1.24 -0.58
N CYS A 79 2.32 -1.43 -1.69
CA CYS A 79 1.55 -0.38 -2.36
C CYS A 79 0.48 -1.05 -3.20
N GLY A 80 -0.69 -0.49 -3.24
CA GLY A 80 -1.75 -1.05 -4.07
C GLY A 80 -3.11 -0.48 -3.80
N LEU A 81 -4.11 -1.32 -3.98
CA LEU A 81 -5.51 -0.94 -4.01
C LEU A 81 -6.32 -1.81 -3.07
N LYS A 82 -7.19 -1.17 -2.29
CA LYS A 82 -8.21 -1.88 -1.52
C LYS A 82 -9.57 -1.22 -1.74
N ARG A 83 -10.59 -1.76 -1.12
CA ARG A 83 -11.91 -1.13 -1.07
C ARG A 83 -12.11 -0.51 0.30
N VAL A 84 -12.67 0.70 0.33
CA VAL A 84 -12.94 1.38 1.60
C VAL A 84 -13.90 0.54 2.42
N ASN A 85 -13.52 0.25 3.67
CA ASN A 85 -14.33 -0.53 4.60
C ASN A 85 -14.35 0.07 6.01
N SER A 86 -13.96 1.34 6.14
CA SER A 86 -13.96 2.03 7.42
C SER A 86 -15.40 2.30 7.89
N PRO A 87 -15.70 2.05 9.18
CA PRO A 87 -17.04 2.34 9.71
C PRO A 87 -17.31 3.85 9.74
N GLY A 88 -18.57 4.23 9.64
CA GLY A 88 -18.99 5.62 9.77
C GLY A 88 -18.78 6.49 8.54
N THR A 89 -18.46 5.90 7.39
CA THR A 89 -18.32 6.63 6.14
C THR A 89 -19.30 6.10 5.09
N ASP A 90 -19.75 6.96 4.20
CA ASP A 90 -20.57 6.59 3.03
C ASP A 90 -19.72 6.20 1.82
N LEU A 91 -18.40 6.13 1.99
CA LEU A 91 -17.46 5.82 0.92
C LEU A 91 -17.20 4.32 0.75
N THR A 92 -17.87 3.48 1.54
CA THR A 92 -17.67 2.02 1.55
C THR A 92 -17.77 1.43 0.13
N GLY A 93 -16.79 0.62 -0.22
CA GLY A 93 -16.72 -0.05 -1.50
C GLY A 93 -15.97 0.72 -2.59
N GLN A 94 -15.66 1.99 -2.35
CA GLN A 94 -14.85 2.77 -3.31
C GLN A 94 -13.39 2.33 -3.28
N PHE A 95 -12.69 2.55 -4.39
CA PHE A 95 -11.26 2.21 -4.48
C PHE A 95 -10.42 3.14 -3.63
N GLU A 96 -9.48 2.56 -2.92
CA GLU A 96 -8.52 3.29 -2.10
C GLU A 96 -7.10 2.86 -2.47
N VAL A 97 -6.22 3.81 -2.80
CA VAL A 97 -4.80 3.55 -2.97
C VAL A 97 -4.09 3.75 -1.62
N GLY A 98 -3.12 2.90 -1.33
CA GLY A 98 -2.34 3.01 -0.10
C GLY A 98 -0.92 2.53 -0.29
N TRP A 99 -0.06 2.96 0.62
CA TRP A 99 1.37 2.59 0.62
C TRP A 99 1.93 2.60 2.02
N ARG A 100 2.93 1.75 2.22
CA ARG A 100 3.74 1.70 3.44
C ARG A 100 5.12 1.21 3.05
N PHE A 101 6.16 2.00 3.36
CA PHE A 101 7.53 1.67 2.98
C PHE A 101 8.43 1.67 4.21
N ARG A 102 9.44 0.80 4.19
CA ARG A 102 10.48 0.78 5.21
C ARG A 102 11.23 2.10 5.21
N GLU A 103 11.74 2.50 6.36
CA GLU A 103 12.37 3.80 6.56
C GLU A 103 13.52 4.05 5.59
N GLU A 104 14.35 3.05 5.32
CA GLU A 104 15.50 3.15 4.43
C GLU A 104 15.12 3.43 2.98
N ALA A 105 13.87 3.20 2.63
CA ALA A 105 13.37 3.47 1.27
C ALA A 105 12.80 4.89 1.11
N TRP A 106 12.66 5.62 2.20
CA TRP A 106 12.07 6.97 2.14
C TRP A 106 13.00 7.96 1.42
N GLY A 107 12.41 8.98 0.81
CA GLY A 107 13.14 10.07 0.17
C GLY A 107 13.82 9.72 -1.14
N LYS A 108 13.49 8.58 -1.74
CA LYS A 108 14.12 8.10 -2.99
C LYS A 108 13.14 7.99 -4.15
N GLY A 109 11.88 8.41 -3.95
CA GLY A 109 10.86 8.37 -4.99
C GLY A 109 10.21 7.02 -5.22
N TYR A 110 10.51 6.01 -4.42
CA TYR A 110 9.92 4.68 -4.59
C TYR A 110 8.41 4.67 -4.36
N ALA A 111 7.93 5.35 -3.32
CA ALA A 111 6.50 5.40 -3.02
C ALA A 111 5.72 6.04 -4.16
N LYS A 112 6.23 7.13 -4.73
CA LYS A 112 5.61 7.81 -5.88
C LYS A 112 5.59 6.90 -7.10
N GLU A 113 6.70 6.25 -7.38
CA GLU A 113 6.82 5.32 -8.52
C GLU A 113 5.82 4.16 -8.40
N ALA A 114 5.73 3.56 -7.24
CA ALA A 114 4.79 2.47 -6.96
C ALA A 114 3.33 2.96 -7.03
N ALA A 115 3.05 4.13 -6.45
CA ALA A 115 1.70 4.68 -6.43
C ALA A 115 1.20 5.00 -7.83
N ILE A 116 2.04 5.53 -8.72
CA ILE A 116 1.67 5.78 -10.11
C ILE A 116 1.26 4.47 -10.79
N ALA A 117 2.02 3.41 -10.59
CA ALA A 117 1.69 2.10 -11.16
C ALA A 117 0.36 1.57 -10.62
N ALA A 118 0.11 1.71 -9.31
CA ALA A 118 -1.15 1.29 -8.71
C ALA A 118 -2.33 2.11 -9.23
N ILE A 119 -2.17 3.41 -9.39
CA ILE A 119 -3.20 4.32 -9.95
C ILE A 119 -3.53 3.91 -11.38
N ASP A 120 -2.52 3.63 -12.19
CA ASP A 120 -2.74 3.18 -13.58
C ASP A 120 -3.53 1.87 -13.61
N LEU A 121 -3.24 0.94 -12.71
CA LEU A 121 -4.01 -0.31 -12.59
C LEU A 121 -5.45 -0.04 -12.17
N ALA A 122 -5.67 0.89 -11.24
CA ALA A 122 -7.01 1.21 -10.76
C ALA A 122 -7.92 1.67 -11.91
N PHE A 123 -7.48 2.66 -12.68
CA PHE A 123 -8.27 3.21 -13.76
C PHE A 123 -8.29 2.35 -15.01
N GLY A 124 -7.20 1.65 -15.30
CA GLY A 124 -7.12 0.79 -16.48
C GLY A 124 -7.70 -0.59 -16.23
N ARG A 125 -6.94 -1.46 -15.59
CA ARG A 125 -7.27 -2.87 -15.43
C ARG A 125 -8.53 -3.10 -14.60
N PHE A 126 -8.72 -2.32 -13.54
CA PHE A 126 -9.83 -2.53 -12.60
C PHE A 126 -11.00 -1.58 -12.84
N GLY A 127 -10.89 -0.63 -13.75
CA GLY A 127 -12.00 0.22 -14.17
C GLY A 127 -12.57 1.11 -13.08
N ALA A 128 -11.76 1.57 -12.15
CA ALA A 128 -12.21 2.43 -11.06
C ALA A 128 -12.78 3.74 -11.61
N PRO A 129 -13.95 4.19 -11.15
CA PRO A 129 -14.49 5.49 -11.57
C PRO A 129 -13.78 6.66 -10.90
N ASP A 130 -13.27 6.43 -9.71
CA ASP A 130 -12.47 7.39 -8.94
C ASP A 130 -11.56 6.64 -7.99
N LEU A 131 -10.71 7.36 -7.28
CA LEU A 131 -9.72 6.75 -6.40
C LEU A 131 -9.49 7.66 -5.19
N LEU A 132 -9.54 7.07 -4.00
CA LEU A 132 -9.35 7.76 -2.74
C LEU A 132 -8.04 7.36 -2.09
N ALA A 133 -7.53 8.23 -1.21
CA ALA A 133 -6.43 7.91 -0.31
C ALA A 133 -6.70 8.59 1.03
N PHE A 134 -6.38 7.90 2.12
CA PHE A 134 -6.62 8.39 3.46
C PHE A 134 -5.33 8.56 4.22
N THR A 135 -5.26 9.61 5.03
CA THR A 135 -4.17 9.81 5.99
C THR A 135 -4.63 10.76 7.09
N VAL A 136 -3.84 10.86 8.16
CA VAL A 136 -4.07 11.85 9.21
C VAL A 136 -3.33 13.15 8.87
N ALA A 137 -3.84 14.29 9.37
CA ALA A 137 -3.32 15.60 9.04
C ALA A 137 -1.83 15.78 9.39
N GLY A 138 -1.35 15.11 10.44
CA GLY A 138 0.06 15.20 10.84
C GLY A 138 1.03 14.44 9.92
N ASN A 139 0.53 13.52 9.11
CA ASN A 139 1.39 12.71 8.23
C ASN A 139 1.67 13.44 6.91
N GLU A 140 2.53 14.47 6.98
CA GLU A 140 2.86 15.32 5.83
C GLU A 140 3.49 14.55 4.67
N GLY A 141 4.30 13.53 4.97
CA GLY A 141 4.91 12.70 3.94
C GLY A 141 3.88 12.03 3.06
N SER A 142 2.80 11.54 3.66
CA SER A 142 1.74 10.86 2.92
C SER A 142 0.86 11.84 2.15
N TRP A 143 0.31 12.88 2.79
CA TRP A 143 -0.56 13.80 2.04
C TRP A 143 0.24 14.67 1.05
N GLY A 144 1.52 14.93 1.32
CA GLY A 144 2.38 15.59 0.35
C GLY A 144 2.56 14.74 -0.90
N LEU A 145 2.73 13.43 -0.76
CA LEU A 145 2.77 12.52 -1.91
C LEU A 145 1.42 12.51 -2.64
N MET A 146 0.31 12.46 -1.93
CA MET A 146 -1.02 12.54 -2.54
C MET A 146 -1.16 13.78 -3.42
N GLU A 147 -0.73 14.94 -2.94
CA GLU A 147 -0.76 16.18 -3.71
C GLU A 147 0.14 16.10 -4.94
N ARG A 148 1.34 15.56 -4.82
CA ARG A 148 2.25 15.38 -5.97
C ARG A 148 1.70 14.42 -7.02
N LEU A 149 0.81 13.53 -6.62
CA LEU A 149 0.12 12.62 -7.54
C LEU A 149 -1.12 13.27 -8.20
N GLY A 150 -1.40 14.52 -7.87
CA GLY A 150 -2.53 15.25 -8.43
C GLY A 150 -3.85 15.03 -7.70
N MET A 151 -3.83 14.45 -6.51
CA MET A 151 -5.04 14.23 -5.72
C MET A 151 -5.46 15.51 -5.00
N ALA A 152 -6.77 15.75 -4.93
CA ALA A 152 -7.32 16.88 -4.23
C ALA A 152 -7.72 16.49 -2.81
N ARG A 153 -7.44 17.38 -1.85
CA ARG A 153 -7.84 17.18 -0.46
C ARG A 153 -9.35 17.36 -0.30
N ARG A 154 -9.94 16.48 0.48
CA ARG A 154 -11.34 16.60 0.90
C ARG A 154 -11.40 16.63 2.42
N ALA A 155 -12.32 17.42 2.94
CA ALA A 155 -12.52 17.55 4.40
C ALA A 155 -13.22 16.32 4.98
#